data_32ff1c725c96a75c07b0a4f8aa44735d
#
_entry.id   32ff1c725c96a75c07b0a4f8aa44735d
#
_cell.length_a   1.000
_cell.length_b   1.000
_cell.length_c   1.000
_cell.angle_alpha   90.00
_cell.angle_beta   90.00
_cell.angle_gamma   90.00
#
_symmetry.space_group_name_H-M   'P 1'
#
loop_
_entity.id
_entity.type
_entity.pdbx_description
1 polymer ?
#
loop_
_entity_poly.entity_id
_entity_poly.type
_entity_poly.pdbx_seq_one_letter_code
_entity_poly.pdbx_strand_id
1 'polypeptide(L)'
;MAEKTRILAIHAHPDDIEILAGGTMAKLAERGHSLVLATMTAGDCGTREYDAETIAGIRKREAAASANLIGAEYLCAGFRDLVIFSDDVSRRRVTELLRVVRPRVVITASPADYHCDHEATSLLARDACFAAGVPNYKTGDAPALDWIPHLYFMDPIEGVDRNGSPVHPDFGVDVGKQMEMKREMLACHESQREWLRKHHGIDDYIESMTQWTSSIGQRFRLPYAEGFRHYRVHPYPISELLPALVGDVIIPAA
;
A
#
# COMPACT_ATOMS: atom_id res chain seq x y z
N MET A 1 21.20 6.19 -16.72
CA MET A 1 20.16 5.35 -16.06
C MET A 1 19.83 6.02 -14.74
N ALA A 2 18.55 6.23 -14.42
CA ALA A 2 18.17 6.76 -13.11
C ALA A 2 18.65 5.78 -12.03
N GLU A 3 19.09 6.31 -10.87
CA GLU A 3 19.54 5.50 -9.75
C GLU A 3 18.41 4.59 -9.26
N LYS A 4 18.68 3.28 -9.09
CA LYS A 4 17.73 2.30 -8.64
C LYS A 4 17.32 2.59 -7.20
N THR A 5 16.10 3.04 -6.98
CA THR A 5 15.54 3.35 -5.66
C THR A 5 14.79 2.16 -5.09
N ARG A 6 14.94 1.88 -3.79
CA ARG A 6 14.14 0.85 -3.09
C ARG A 6 12.89 1.47 -2.48
N ILE A 7 11.73 0.91 -2.80
CA ILE A 7 10.40 1.43 -2.45
C ILE A 7 9.64 0.33 -1.72
N LEU A 8 9.02 0.68 -0.60
CA LEU A 8 8.13 -0.17 0.16
C LEU A 8 6.70 0.36 0.03
N ALA A 9 5.80 -0.43 -0.52
CA ALA A 9 4.37 -0.24 -0.30
C ALA A 9 3.92 -1.17 0.84
N ILE A 10 3.28 -0.62 1.88
CA ILE A 10 2.79 -1.38 3.02
C ILE A 10 1.34 -1.00 3.33
N HIS A 11 0.45 -2.00 3.36
CA HIS A 11 -0.96 -1.81 3.69
C HIS A 11 -1.46 -2.90 4.65
N ALA A 12 -2.72 -2.87 5.05
CA ALA A 12 -3.25 -3.77 6.06
C ALA A 12 -3.37 -5.21 5.56
N HIS A 13 -4.09 -5.42 4.45
CA HIS A 13 -4.48 -6.75 3.98
C HIS A 13 -3.91 -7.07 2.60
N PRO A 14 -3.82 -8.37 2.23
CA PRO A 14 -3.58 -8.78 0.85
C PRO A 14 -4.70 -8.25 -0.06
N ASP A 15 -4.37 -7.56 -1.15
CA ASP A 15 -5.20 -6.87 -2.14
C ASP A 15 -5.28 -5.34 -2.03
N ASP A 16 -5.14 -4.76 -0.85
CA ASP A 16 -5.23 -3.31 -0.65
C ASP A 16 -4.28 -2.51 -1.56
N ILE A 17 -3.03 -2.97 -1.68
CA ILE A 17 -2.00 -2.29 -2.49
C ILE A 17 -2.38 -2.35 -3.97
N GLU A 18 -2.86 -3.50 -4.43
CA GLU A 18 -3.31 -3.70 -5.80
C GLU A 18 -4.48 -2.78 -6.15
N ILE A 19 -5.41 -2.63 -5.23
CA ILE A 19 -6.58 -1.76 -5.40
C ILE A 19 -6.17 -0.28 -5.45
N LEU A 20 -5.29 0.17 -4.57
CA LEU A 20 -5.03 1.59 -4.31
C LEU A 20 -3.78 2.14 -5.02
N ALA A 21 -2.78 1.30 -5.29
CA ALA A 21 -1.48 1.71 -5.82
C ALA A 21 -0.86 0.72 -6.83
N GLY A 22 -1.60 -0.33 -7.26
CA GLY A 22 -1.08 -1.38 -8.15
C GLY A 22 -0.53 -0.84 -9.45
N GLY A 23 -1.19 0.13 -10.07
CA GLY A 23 -0.72 0.77 -11.30
C GLY A 23 0.56 1.60 -11.08
N THR A 24 0.65 2.32 -9.97
CA THR A 24 1.86 3.06 -9.59
C THR A 24 3.03 2.11 -9.33
N MET A 25 2.78 0.98 -8.65
CA MET A 25 3.82 -0.02 -8.41
C MET A 25 4.30 -0.66 -9.72
N ALA A 26 3.39 -1.02 -10.63
CA ALA A 26 3.74 -1.51 -11.95
C ALA A 26 4.58 -0.49 -12.74
N LYS A 27 4.20 0.79 -12.72
CA LYS A 27 4.94 1.88 -13.37
C LYS A 27 6.35 2.07 -12.79
N LEU A 28 6.51 1.95 -11.48
CA LEU A 28 7.82 2.02 -10.82
C LEU A 28 8.70 0.79 -11.17
N ALA A 29 8.10 -0.39 -11.30
CA ALA A 29 8.80 -1.60 -11.77
C ALA A 29 9.32 -1.44 -13.20
N GLU A 30 8.49 -0.95 -14.13
CA GLU A 30 8.86 -0.65 -15.51
C GLU A 30 10.04 0.34 -15.61
N ARG A 31 10.17 1.24 -14.62
CA ARG A 31 11.29 2.18 -14.51
C ARG A 31 12.53 1.61 -13.84
N GLY A 32 12.50 0.34 -13.45
CA GLY A 32 13.64 -0.41 -12.91
C GLY A 32 13.91 -0.21 -11.43
N HIS A 33 12.96 0.35 -10.67
CA HIS A 33 13.09 0.48 -9.22
C HIS A 33 12.95 -0.87 -8.51
N SER A 34 13.46 -0.98 -7.28
CA SER A 34 13.36 -2.19 -6.45
C SER A 34 12.14 -2.07 -5.54
N LEU A 35 11.20 -2.98 -5.67
CA LEU A 35 9.92 -2.90 -5.01
C LEU A 35 9.73 -4.00 -3.97
N VAL A 36 9.16 -3.63 -2.84
CA VAL A 36 8.67 -4.54 -1.81
C VAL A 36 7.20 -4.20 -1.57
N LEU A 37 6.32 -5.19 -1.71
CA LEU A 37 4.92 -5.10 -1.31
C LEU A 37 4.78 -5.81 0.04
N ALA A 38 4.25 -5.13 1.04
CA ALA A 38 4.09 -5.70 2.37
C ALA A 38 2.67 -5.55 2.88
N THR A 39 2.16 -6.59 3.55
CA THR A 39 0.90 -6.50 4.27
C THR A 39 1.14 -6.65 5.77
N MET A 40 0.33 -5.95 6.57
CA MET A 40 0.39 -6.11 8.02
C MET A 40 -0.12 -7.48 8.44
N THR A 41 -1.24 -7.91 7.85
CA THR A 41 -1.86 -9.20 8.11
C THR A 41 -1.77 -10.13 6.90
N ALA A 42 -2.18 -11.35 7.10
CA ALA A 42 -2.35 -12.32 6.01
C ALA A 42 -3.82 -12.43 5.54
N GLY A 43 -4.73 -11.62 6.09
CA GLY A 43 -6.14 -11.69 5.78
C GLY A 43 -6.84 -12.90 6.38
N ASP A 44 -6.53 -13.22 7.64
CA ASP A 44 -6.98 -14.44 8.32
C ASP A 44 -8.48 -14.46 8.69
N CYS A 45 -9.18 -13.33 8.55
CA CYS A 45 -10.64 -13.23 8.73
C CYS A 45 -11.43 -13.18 7.41
N GLY A 46 -10.79 -13.13 6.26
CA GLY A 46 -11.41 -12.88 4.94
C GLY A 46 -12.08 -14.11 4.32
N THR A 47 -12.81 -14.93 5.08
CA THR A 47 -13.52 -16.12 4.58
C THR A 47 -14.61 -16.59 5.53
N ARG A 48 -15.55 -17.41 4.99
CA ARG A 48 -16.51 -18.22 5.78
C ARG A 48 -16.34 -19.73 5.55
N GLU A 49 -15.41 -20.13 4.69
CA GLU A 49 -15.26 -21.51 4.23
C GLU A 49 -14.03 -22.21 4.84
N TYR A 50 -13.03 -21.42 5.23
CA TYR A 50 -11.76 -21.93 5.77
C TYR A 50 -11.52 -21.45 7.19
N ASP A 51 -10.71 -22.18 7.95
CA ASP A 51 -10.17 -21.65 9.19
C ASP A 51 -9.13 -20.54 8.92
N ALA A 52 -8.81 -19.78 9.97
CA ALA A 52 -7.93 -18.62 9.88
C ALA A 52 -6.52 -18.94 9.35
N GLU A 53 -5.97 -20.11 9.70
CA GLU A 53 -4.63 -20.53 9.28
C GLU A 53 -4.62 -20.89 7.79
N THR A 54 -5.62 -21.64 7.35
CA THR A 54 -5.78 -22.05 5.95
C THR A 54 -5.94 -20.85 5.03
N ILE A 55 -6.87 -19.93 5.35
CA ILE A 55 -7.08 -18.75 4.50
C ILE A 55 -5.86 -17.81 4.50
N ALA A 56 -5.20 -17.62 5.65
CA ALA A 56 -3.97 -16.85 5.74
C ALA A 56 -2.87 -17.44 4.84
N GLY A 57 -2.74 -18.76 4.79
CA GLY A 57 -1.82 -19.46 3.90
C GLY A 57 -2.15 -19.24 2.40
N ILE A 58 -3.43 -19.28 2.04
CA ILE A 58 -3.91 -19.04 0.67
C ILE A 58 -3.59 -17.59 0.28
N ARG A 59 -4.05 -16.61 1.05
CA ARG A 59 -3.91 -15.17 0.73
C ARG A 59 -2.46 -14.71 0.67
N LYS A 60 -1.56 -15.28 1.49
CA LYS A 60 -0.11 -15.02 1.36
C LYS A 60 0.45 -15.48 0.01
N ARG A 61 0.02 -16.64 -0.50
CA ARG A 61 0.47 -17.13 -1.82
C ARG A 61 -0.08 -16.26 -2.94
N GLU A 62 -1.34 -15.83 -2.84
CA GLU A 62 -1.98 -14.94 -3.80
C GLU A 62 -1.25 -13.59 -3.86
N ALA A 63 -0.97 -12.96 -2.71
CA ALA A 63 -0.22 -11.71 -2.63
C ALA A 63 1.22 -11.84 -3.16
N ALA A 64 1.89 -12.96 -2.87
CA ALA A 64 3.21 -13.22 -3.43
C ALA A 64 3.17 -13.42 -4.97
N ALA A 65 2.12 -14.07 -5.49
CA ALA A 65 1.92 -14.22 -6.94
C ALA A 65 1.67 -12.86 -7.61
N SER A 66 0.83 -12.01 -7.01
CA SER A 66 0.60 -10.64 -7.46
C SER A 66 1.90 -9.82 -7.52
N ALA A 67 2.66 -9.77 -6.42
CA ALA A 67 3.93 -9.06 -6.36
C ALA A 67 4.93 -9.55 -7.43
N ASN A 68 4.97 -10.86 -7.68
CA ASN A 68 5.88 -11.45 -8.67
C ASN A 68 5.58 -11.02 -10.11
N LEU A 69 4.32 -10.67 -10.46
CA LEU A 69 3.98 -10.15 -11.80
C LEU A 69 4.78 -8.91 -12.19
N ILE A 70 5.12 -8.09 -11.20
CA ILE A 70 5.92 -6.87 -11.40
C ILE A 70 7.37 -7.00 -10.89
N GLY A 71 7.82 -8.23 -10.59
CA GLY A 71 9.16 -8.49 -10.08
C GLY A 71 9.42 -7.89 -8.68
N ALA A 72 8.37 -7.68 -7.88
CA ALA A 72 8.47 -7.19 -6.50
C ALA A 72 8.63 -8.37 -5.52
N GLU A 73 9.29 -8.09 -4.38
CA GLU A 73 9.31 -8.97 -3.22
C GLU A 73 8.02 -8.79 -2.40
N TYR A 74 7.44 -9.89 -1.88
CA TYR A 74 6.30 -9.83 -0.97
C TYR A 74 6.72 -10.17 0.46
N LEU A 75 6.25 -9.37 1.42
CA LEU A 75 6.44 -9.59 2.86
C LEU A 75 5.10 -9.51 3.60
N CYS A 76 4.98 -10.28 4.70
CA CYS A 76 3.86 -10.15 5.63
C CYS A 76 4.40 -9.89 7.03
N ALA A 77 3.94 -8.81 7.68
CA ALA A 77 4.37 -8.45 9.03
C ALA A 77 3.84 -9.40 10.11
N GLY A 78 2.84 -10.25 9.79
CA GLY A 78 2.36 -11.33 10.66
C GLY A 78 1.46 -10.86 11.79
N PHE A 79 0.76 -9.74 11.63
CA PHE A 79 -0.38 -9.38 12.46
C PHE A 79 -1.60 -10.22 12.08
N ARG A 80 -2.66 -10.12 12.87
CA ARG A 80 -3.96 -10.70 12.58
C ARG A 80 -4.95 -9.60 12.22
N ASP A 81 -5.95 -9.94 11.42
CA ASP A 81 -7.03 -9.03 11.06
C ASP A 81 -7.77 -8.54 12.31
N LEU A 82 -8.16 -7.27 12.32
CA LEU A 82 -8.89 -6.58 13.37
C LEU A 82 -8.15 -6.43 14.72
N VAL A 83 -6.87 -6.85 14.78
CA VAL A 83 -6.04 -6.73 16.00
C VAL A 83 -4.71 -6.03 15.74
N ILE A 84 -4.68 -5.10 14.81
CA ILE A 84 -3.55 -4.18 14.62
C ILE A 84 -3.71 -3.01 15.59
N PHE A 85 -2.84 -2.94 16.61
CA PHE A 85 -2.85 -1.85 17.59
C PHE A 85 -1.57 -1.04 17.50
N SER A 86 -1.69 0.29 17.69
CA SER A 86 -0.53 1.17 17.77
C SER A 86 0.09 1.15 19.18
N ASP A 87 0.76 0.06 19.51
CA ASP A 87 1.52 -0.13 20.74
C ASP A 87 3.03 -0.25 20.50
N ASP A 88 3.83 -0.42 21.55
CA ASP A 88 5.29 -0.52 21.44
C ASP A 88 5.73 -1.79 20.70
N VAL A 89 5.04 -2.92 20.91
CA VAL A 89 5.37 -4.21 20.28
C VAL A 89 5.13 -4.12 18.77
N SER A 90 3.98 -3.61 18.39
CA SER A 90 3.61 -3.42 16.98
C SER A 90 4.54 -2.44 16.27
N ARG A 91 4.86 -1.32 16.93
CA ARG A 91 5.79 -0.32 16.37
C ARG A 91 7.19 -0.91 16.17
N ARG A 92 7.72 -1.70 17.13
CA ARG A 92 9.02 -2.38 16.97
C ARG A 92 9.01 -3.34 15.79
N ARG A 93 7.94 -4.13 15.62
CA ARG A 93 7.81 -5.08 14.51
C ARG A 93 7.83 -4.37 13.16
N VAL A 94 7.06 -3.30 12.98
CA VAL A 94 7.03 -2.54 11.73
C VAL A 94 8.35 -1.78 11.52
N THR A 95 8.96 -1.26 12.59
CA THR A 95 10.29 -0.62 12.51
C THR A 95 11.36 -1.61 12.06
N GLU A 96 11.34 -2.84 12.57
CA GLU A 96 12.28 -3.89 12.12
C GLU A 96 12.09 -4.20 10.64
N LEU A 97 10.84 -4.34 10.17
CA LEU A 97 10.54 -4.54 8.75
C LEU A 97 11.15 -3.43 7.88
N LEU A 98 10.99 -2.16 8.29
CA LEU A 98 11.58 -1.04 7.57
C LEU A 98 13.12 -1.09 7.57
N ARG A 99 13.73 -1.48 8.68
CA ARG A 99 15.19 -1.64 8.78
C ARG A 99 15.73 -2.75 7.89
N VAL A 100 15.02 -3.87 7.79
CA VAL A 100 15.34 -4.98 6.89
C VAL A 100 15.20 -4.55 5.43
N VAL A 101 14.08 -3.90 5.09
CA VAL A 101 13.80 -3.46 3.71
C VAL A 101 14.68 -2.29 3.29
N ARG A 102 15.04 -1.37 4.18
CA ARG A 102 15.84 -0.17 3.90
C ARG A 102 15.28 0.72 2.79
N PRO A 103 13.99 1.08 2.81
CA PRO A 103 13.37 1.84 1.72
C PRO A 103 13.80 3.31 1.73
N ARG A 104 13.84 3.95 0.56
CA ARG A 104 13.92 5.40 0.41
C ARG A 104 12.56 6.05 0.34
N VAL A 105 11.58 5.30 -0.12
CA VAL A 105 10.16 5.71 -0.21
C VAL A 105 9.32 4.66 0.47
N VAL A 106 8.39 5.10 1.31
CA VAL A 106 7.32 4.29 1.90
C VAL A 106 5.99 4.84 1.41
N ILE A 107 5.16 3.97 0.85
CA ILE A 107 3.79 4.27 0.45
C ILE A 107 2.89 3.41 1.34
N THR A 108 1.96 4.01 2.08
CA THR A 108 1.15 3.30 3.07
C THR A 108 -0.31 3.72 3.03
N ALA A 109 -1.13 3.07 3.85
CA ALA A 109 -2.56 3.34 4.01
C ALA A 109 -2.86 4.80 4.36
N SER A 110 -4.08 5.24 4.05
CA SER A 110 -4.59 6.54 4.47
C SER A 110 -4.69 6.64 6.00
N PRO A 111 -4.32 7.78 6.62
CA PRO A 111 -4.59 8.03 8.04
C PRO A 111 -6.06 8.31 8.35
N ALA A 112 -6.88 8.48 7.31
CA ALA A 112 -8.32 8.67 7.39
C ALA A 112 -8.97 7.67 6.42
N ASP A 113 -9.56 6.62 6.96
CA ASP A 113 -10.07 5.46 6.20
C ASP A 113 -11.28 4.86 6.92
N TYR A 114 -12.08 4.06 6.23
CA TYR A 114 -13.23 3.40 6.84
C TYR A 114 -12.83 2.22 7.74
N HIS A 115 -11.66 1.61 7.49
CA HIS A 115 -11.22 0.39 8.17
C HIS A 115 -10.21 0.68 9.28
N CYS A 116 -10.44 0.10 10.47
CA CYS A 116 -9.58 0.30 11.63
C CYS A 116 -8.13 -0.17 11.39
N ASP A 117 -7.94 -1.29 10.69
CA ASP A 117 -6.61 -1.83 10.37
C ASP A 117 -5.85 -0.94 9.40
N HIS A 118 -6.54 -0.27 8.46
CA HIS A 118 -5.92 0.68 7.54
C HIS A 118 -5.36 1.89 8.29
N GLU A 119 -6.17 2.50 9.17
CA GLU A 119 -5.72 3.63 9.97
C GLU A 119 -4.60 3.25 10.94
N ALA A 120 -4.69 2.06 11.58
CA ALA A 120 -3.64 1.55 12.46
C ALA A 120 -2.34 1.29 11.67
N THR A 121 -2.42 0.74 10.46
CA THR A 121 -1.29 0.54 9.55
C THR A 121 -0.64 1.87 9.19
N SER A 122 -1.43 2.87 8.81
CA SER A 122 -0.96 4.21 8.49
C SER A 122 -0.17 4.83 9.64
N LEU A 123 -0.71 4.75 10.85
CA LEU A 123 -0.07 5.28 12.06
C LEU A 123 1.23 4.56 12.38
N LEU A 124 1.24 3.22 12.35
CA LEU A 124 2.42 2.39 12.62
C LEU A 124 3.52 2.60 11.57
N ALA A 125 3.17 2.64 10.28
CA ALA A 125 4.13 2.87 9.21
C ALA A 125 4.77 4.26 9.32
N ARG A 126 3.97 5.30 9.62
CA ARG A 126 4.48 6.64 9.89
C ARG A 126 5.48 6.64 11.05
N ASP A 127 5.08 6.12 12.20
CA ASP A 127 5.93 6.11 13.40
C ASP A 127 7.20 5.27 13.17
N ALA A 128 7.09 4.15 12.44
CA ALA A 128 8.22 3.29 12.10
C ALA A 128 9.22 3.96 11.15
N CYS A 129 8.78 4.79 10.21
CA CYS A 129 9.68 5.56 9.35
C CYS A 129 10.63 6.46 10.17
N PHE A 130 10.10 7.11 11.20
CA PHE A 130 10.91 7.90 12.13
C PHE A 130 11.80 7.01 13.00
N ALA A 131 11.19 5.98 13.63
CA ALA A 131 11.88 5.12 14.59
C ALA A 131 12.99 4.27 13.94
N ALA A 132 12.90 3.99 12.64
CA ALA A 132 13.91 3.22 11.92
C ALA A 132 15.30 3.87 11.96
N GLY A 133 15.38 5.22 12.03
CA GLY A 133 16.60 5.96 12.17
C GLY A 133 17.12 6.12 13.62
N VAL A 134 16.47 5.55 14.63
CA VAL A 134 16.82 5.73 16.05
C VAL A 134 17.62 4.51 16.57
N PRO A 135 18.96 4.59 16.73
CA PRO A 135 19.79 3.41 17.03
C PRO A 135 19.48 2.75 18.38
N ASN A 136 19.04 3.54 19.37
CA ASN A 136 18.69 3.03 20.72
C ASN A 136 17.28 2.45 20.82
N TYR A 137 16.45 2.60 19.79
CA TYR A 137 15.16 1.93 19.70
C TYR A 137 15.39 0.51 19.14
N LYS A 138 15.72 -0.43 20.04
CA LYS A 138 16.05 -1.82 19.64
C LYS A 138 14.80 -2.55 19.19
N THR A 139 14.85 -3.15 18.01
CA THR A 139 13.72 -3.86 17.38
C THR A 139 14.04 -5.33 17.13
N GLY A 140 15.11 -5.62 16.43
CA GLY A 140 15.66 -6.92 16.09
C GLY A 140 17.14 -6.77 15.75
N ASP A 141 17.60 -7.55 14.77
CA ASP A 141 19.02 -7.59 14.37
C ASP A 141 19.38 -6.55 13.28
N ALA A 142 18.37 -6.00 12.58
CA ALA A 142 18.64 -5.06 11.51
C ALA A 142 19.16 -3.71 12.06
N PRO A 143 20.23 -3.14 11.46
CA PRO A 143 20.79 -1.87 11.90
C PRO A 143 19.83 -0.72 11.62
N ALA A 144 19.91 0.34 12.42
CA ALA A 144 19.17 1.56 12.18
C ALA A 144 19.50 2.17 10.81
N LEU A 145 18.53 2.87 10.23
CA LEU A 145 18.73 3.63 9.00
C LEU A 145 19.48 4.93 9.28
N ASP A 146 20.26 5.40 8.30
CA ASP A 146 20.90 6.71 8.36
C ASP A 146 20.05 7.84 7.77
N TRP A 147 18.79 7.54 7.45
CA TRP A 147 17.81 8.46 6.86
C TRP A 147 16.39 8.16 7.33
N ILE A 148 15.50 9.14 7.23
CA ILE A 148 14.07 8.97 7.32
C ILE A 148 13.53 8.79 5.89
N PRO A 149 12.77 7.72 5.57
CA PRO A 149 12.17 7.55 4.25
C PRO A 149 11.18 8.67 3.91
N HIS A 150 11.05 9.00 2.63
CA HIS A 150 9.90 9.78 2.14
C HIS A 150 8.62 8.97 2.38
N LEU A 151 7.61 9.60 2.98
CA LEU A 151 6.37 8.94 3.32
C LEU A 151 5.22 9.50 2.50
N TYR A 152 4.48 8.60 1.86
CA TYR A 152 3.27 8.90 1.10
C TYR A 152 2.12 8.05 1.58
N PHE A 153 0.93 8.63 1.61
CA PHE A 153 -0.32 7.94 1.89
C PHE A 153 -1.08 7.71 0.59
N MET A 154 -1.57 6.49 0.38
CA MET A 154 -2.56 6.17 -0.63
C MET A 154 -3.88 6.86 -0.28
N ASP A 155 -4.72 7.15 -1.26
CA ASP A 155 -6.10 7.53 -0.97
C ASP A 155 -6.86 6.33 -0.38
N PRO A 156 -7.85 6.55 0.49
CA PRO A 156 -8.70 5.46 0.98
C PRO A 156 -9.60 4.95 -0.15
N ILE A 157 -10.15 3.75 0.04
CA ILE A 157 -11.17 3.19 -0.87
C ILE A 157 -12.34 4.19 -0.99
N GLU A 158 -12.84 4.37 -2.21
CA GLU A 158 -13.88 5.36 -2.56
C GLU A 158 -13.48 6.84 -2.32
N GLY A 159 -12.27 7.10 -1.86
CA GLY A 159 -11.76 8.46 -1.63
C GLY A 159 -12.48 9.21 -0.49
N VAL A 160 -12.98 8.49 0.50
CA VAL A 160 -13.67 9.05 1.67
C VAL A 160 -13.11 8.52 2.99
N ASP A 161 -13.26 9.29 4.05
CA ASP A 161 -12.95 8.87 5.43
C ASP A 161 -14.11 8.07 6.06
N ARG A 162 -13.92 7.64 7.32
CA ARG A 162 -14.93 6.90 8.08
C ARG A 162 -16.26 7.65 8.30
N ASN A 163 -16.29 8.95 8.09
CA ASN A 163 -17.48 9.80 8.24
C ASN A 163 -18.13 10.09 6.87
N GLY A 164 -17.58 9.54 5.77
CA GLY A 164 -18.01 9.84 4.41
C GLY A 164 -17.51 11.19 3.87
N SER A 165 -16.57 11.84 4.57
CA SER A 165 -15.99 13.10 4.10
C SER A 165 -14.94 12.83 3.02
N PRO A 166 -14.92 13.61 1.92
CA PRO A 166 -13.94 13.42 0.87
C PRO A 166 -12.49 13.58 1.36
N VAL A 167 -11.63 12.66 0.98
CA VAL A 167 -10.18 12.76 1.13
C VAL A 167 -9.59 13.25 -0.20
N HIS A 168 -8.76 14.29 -0.12
CA HIS A 168 -8.18 14.91 -1.32
C HIS A 168 -6.70 14.55 -1.45
N PRO A 169 -6.28 13.95 -2.58
CA PRO A 169 -4.87 13.70 -2.86
C PRO A 169 -4.12 15.00 -3.16
N ASP A 170 -2.83 15.03 -2.82
CA ASP A 170 -1.92 16.13 -3.22
C ASP A 170 -1.59 16.05 -4.70
N PHE A 171 -1.51 14.84 -5.26
CA PHE A 171 -1.23 14.58 -6.67
C PHE A 171 -1.80 13.23 -7.10
N GLY A 172 -2.00 13.08 -8.41
CA GLY A 172 -2.38 11.84 -9.07
C GLY A 172 -1.27 11.31 -9.96
N VAL A 173 -1.11 10.01 -9.98
CA VAL A 173 -0.25 9.29 -10.92
C VAL A 173 -1.12 8.73 -12.04
N ASP A 174 -0.84 9.13 -13.30
CA ASP A 174 -1.47 8.52 -14.47
C ASP A 174 -1.05 7.05 -14.59
N VAL A 175 -2.02 6.14 -14.47
CA VAL A 175 -1.83 4.70 -14.55
C VAL A 175 -2.56 4.07 -15.73
N GLY A 176 -3.00 4.87 -16.69
CA GLY A 176 -3.76 4.38 -17.83
C GLY A 176 -3.09 3.24 -18.58
N LYS A 177 -1.78 3.31 -18.76
CA LYS A 177 -0.98 2.25 -19.42
C LYS A 177 -0.77 1.02 -18.55
N GLN A 178 -0.88 1.14 -17.22
CA GLN A 178 -0.66 0.07 -16.25
C GLN A 178 -1.96 -0.63 -15.82
N MET A 179 -3.12 -0.18 -16.33
CA MET A 179 -4.42 -0.73 -15.89
C MET A 179 -4.57 -2.23 -16.14
N GLU A 180 -4.02 -2.76 -17.23
CA GLU A 180 -4.06 -4.20 -17.48
C GLU A 180 -3.26 -4.96 -16.43
N MET A 181 -2.01 -4.57 -16.20
CA MET A 181 -1.17 -5.15 -15.14
C MET A 181 -1.82 -5.03 -13.76
N LYS A 182 -2.44 -3.88 -13.45
CA LYS A 182 -3.17 -3.68 -12.18
C LYS A 182 -4.33 -4.67 -12.03
N ARG A 183 -5.07 -4.95 -13.11
CA ARG A 183 -6.14 -5.96 -13.10
C ARG A 183 -5.59 -7.38 -12.91
N GLU A 184 -4.49 -7.72 -13.59
CA GLU A 184 -3.83 -9.02 -13.43
C GLU A 184 -3.31 -9.22 -12.01
N MET A 185 -2.70 -8.19 -11.40
CA MET A 185 -2.25 -8.23 -10.01
C MET A 185 -3.42 -8.51 -9.06
N LEU A 186 -4.53 -7.76 -9.19
CA LEU A 186 -5.70 -7.95 -8.35
C LEU A 186 -6.38 -9.30 -8.60
N ALA A 187 -6.35 -9.81 -9.83
CA ALA A 187 -6.92 -11.11 -10.19
C ALA A 187 -6.20 -12.30 -9.50
N CYS A 188 -4.96 -12.12 -9.03
CA CYS A 188 -4.26 -13.13 -8.24
C CYS A 188 -4.95 -13.43 -6.90
N HIS A 189 -5.77 -12.51 -6.37
CA HIS A 189 -6.50 -12.65 -5.10
C HIS A 189 -7.85 -13.38 -5.31
N GLU A 190 -7.78 -14.60 -5.84
CA GLU A 190 -8.94 -15.39 -6.24
C GLU A 190 -9.85 -15.73 -5.06
N SER A 191 -9.28 -16.07 -3.90
CA SER A 191 -10.03 -16.39 -2.69
C SER A 191 -10.92 -15.23 -2.24
N GLN A 192 -10.47 -13.99 -2.37
CA GLN A 192 -11.24 -12.80 -2.03
C GLN A 192 -12.32 -12.51 -3.08
N ARG A 193 -12.02 -12.70 -4.37
CA ARG A 193 -12.97 -12.57 -5.47
C ARG A 193 -14.13 -13.57 -5.34
N GLU A 194 -13.84 -14.84 -5.03
CA GLU A 194 -14.88 -15.86 -4.81
C GLU A 194 -15.76 -15.54 -3.60
N TRP A 195 -15.17 -15.05 -2.50
CA TRP A 195 -15.90 -14.68 -1.31
C TRP A 195 -16.89 -13.54 -1.58
N LEU A 196 -16.48 -12.48 -2.28
CA LEU A 196 -17.34 -11.36 -2.68
C LEU A 196 -18.47 -11.82 -3.62
N ARG A 197 -18.15 -12.66 -4.62
CA ARG A 197 -19.13 -13.22 -5.52
C ARG A 197 -20.23 -14.01 -4.80
N LYS A 198 -19.85 -14.90 -3.87
CA LYS A 198 -20.78 -15.77 -3.16
C LYS A 198 -21.64 -15.03 -2.12
N HIS A 199 -21.09 -14.00 -1.48
CA HIS A 199 -21.74 -13.38 -0.33
C HIS A 199 -22.34 -12.00 -0.60
N HIS A 200 -21.89 -11.33 -1.63
CA HIS A 200 -22.41 -10.01 -2.02
C HIS A 200 -23.07 -9.99 -3.40
N GLY A 201 -23.05 -11.11 -4.13
CA GLY A 201 -23.63 -11.19 -5.48
C GLY A 201 -22.89 -10.32 -6.50
N ILE A 202 -21.71 -9.82 -6.14
CA ILE A 202 -20.93 -8.86 -6.92
C ILE A 202 -19.80 -9.63 -7.59
N ASP A 203 -19.87 -9.81 -8.91
CA ASP A 203 -18.71 -10.26 -9.71
C ASP A 203 -17.78 -9.08 -10.05
N ASP A 204 -17.86 -8.00 -9.26
CA ASP A 204 -17.36 -6.67 -9.61
C ASP A 204 -16.08 -6.29 -8.89
N TYR A 205 -15.33 -7.24 -8.31
CA TYR A 205 -14.12 -6.93 -7.56
C TYR A 205 -13.10 -6.13 -8.39
N ILE A 206 -12.81 -6.63 -9.60
CA ILE A 206 -11.91 -5.96 -10.55
C ILE A 206 -12.58 -4.73 -11.16
N GLU A 207 -13.88 -4.81 -11.44
CA GLU A 207 -14.65 -3.70 -11.99
C GLU A 207 -14.75 -2.54 -10.99
N SER A 208 -15.07 -2.82 -9.72
CA SER A 208 -15.08 -1.80 -8.64
C SER A 208 -13.74 -1.08 -8.53
N MET A 209 -12.62 -1.81 -8.51
CA MET A 209 -11.29 -1.22 -8.53
C MET A 209 -11.08 -0.35 -9.77
N THR A 210 -11.51 -0.83 -10.95
CA THR A 210 -11.40 -0.06 -12.21
C THR A 210 -12.20 1.24 -12.14
N GLN A 211 -13.43 1.19 -11.61
CA GLN A 211 -14.29 2.38 -11.44
C GLN A 211 -13.70 3.37 -10.44
N TRP A 212 -13.15 2.91 -9.30
CA TRP A 212 -12.48 3.79 -8.33
C TRP A 212 -11.25 4.45 -8.95
N THR A 213 -10.42 3.71 -9.66
CA THR A 213 -9.24 4.26 -10.34
C THR A 213 -9.65 5.29 -11.41
N SER A 214 -10.78 5.07 -12.10
CA SER A 214 -11.35 6.04 -13.05
C SER A 214 -11.92 7.27 -12.33
N SER A 215 -12.59 7.11 -11.18
CA SER A 215 -13.14 8.24 -10.41
C SER A 215 -12.04 9.16 -9.88
N ILE A 216 -10.93 8.58 -9.43
CA ILE A 216 -9.72 9.36 -9.08
C ILE A 216 -9.17 10.04 -10.34
N GLY A 217 -9.10 9.33 -11.47
CA GLY A 217 -8.66 9.88 -12.75
C GLY A 217 -9.43 11.13 -13.15
N GLN A 218 -10.75 11.14 -12.99
CA GLN A 218 -11.61 12.29 -13.32
C GLN A 218 -11.21 13.56 -12.54
N ARG A 219 -10.76 13.45 -11.29
CA ARG A 219 -10.27 14.58 -10.49
C ARG A 219 -9.04 15.24 -11.13
N PHE A 220 -8.28 14.48 -11.91
CA PHE A 220 -7.06 14.91 -12.60
C PHE A 220 -7.24 15.08 -14.12
N ARG A 221 -8.46 14.94 -14.65
CA ARG A 221 -8.78 14.96 -16.09
C ARG A 221 -8.06 13.85 -16.87
N LEU A 222 -7.89 12.70 -16.23
CA LEU A 222 -7.30 11.48 -16.79
C LEU A 222 -8.34 10.36 -16.84
N PRO A 223 -8.18 9.36 -17.74
CA PRO A 223 -9.02 8.17 -17.72
C PRO A 223 -8.87 7.36 -16.42
N TYR A 224 -7.63 7.24 -15.93
CA TYR A 224 -7.28 6.47 -14.73
C TYR A 224 -6.13 7.14 -13.99
N ALA A 225 -6.27 7.30 -12.67
CA ALA A 225 -5.20 7.76 -11.81
C ALA A 225 -5.28 7.12 -10.44
N GLU A 226 -4.14 7.09 -9.74
CA GLU A 226 -4.03 6.75 -8.33
C GLU A 226 -3.61 7.99 -7.56
N GLY A 227 -4.29 8.27 -6.43
CA GLY A 227 -4.10 9.46 -5.64
C GLY A 227 -3.16 9.25 -4.47
N PHE A 228 -2.33 10.24 -4.20
CA PHE A 228 -1.36 10.19 -3.09
C PHE A 228 -1.28 11.52 -2.36
N ARG A 229 -0.96 11.43 -1.05
CA ARG A 229 -0.63 12.57 -0.18
C ARG A 229 0.78 12.42 0.36
N HIS A 230 1.58 13.47 0.28
CA HIS A 230 2.94 13.49 0.78
C HIS A 230 2.98 13.98 2.24
N TYR A 231 3.58 13.19 3.13
CA TYR A 231 3.75 13.57 4.52
C TYR A 231 4.97 14.49 4.68
N ARG A 232 4.71 15.82 4.76
CA ARG A 232 5.75 16.88 4.79
C ARG A 232 6.01 17.46 6.19
N VAL A 233 5.66 16.70 7.25
CA VAL A 233 5.83 17.19 8.63
C VAL A 233 7.25 16.90 9.12
N HIS A 234 7.88 17.89 9.80
CA HIS A 234 9.20 17.70 10.42
C HIS A 234 9.23 16.43 11.30
N PRO A 235 10.27 15.58 11.23
CA PRO A 235 11.53 15.74 10.49
C PRO A 235 11.57 14.96 9.14
N TYR A 236 10.44 14.65 8.54
CA TYR A 236 10.36 13.89 7.29
C TYR A 236 10.87 14.72 6.10
N PRO A 237 11.47 14.06 5.07
CA PRO A 237 11.88 14.73 3.85
C PRO A 237 10.70 15.40 3.13
N ILE A 238 10.91 16.62 2.63
CA ILE A 238 9.89 17.41 1.94
C ILE A 238 10.04 17.44 0.41
N SER A 239 11.12 16.87 -0.12
CA SER A 239 11.35 16.81 -1.57
C SER A 239 10.40 15.80 -2.23
N GLU A 240 9.99 16.08 -3.47
CA GLU A 240 8.99 15.34 -4.25
C GLU A 240 9.58 14.07 -4.89
N LEU A 241 10.07 13.11 -4.06
CA LEU A 241 10.80 11.95 -4.59
C LEU A 241 9.88 11.00 -5.37
N LEU A 242 8.70 10.61 -4.84
CA LEU A 242 7.80 9.71 -5.55
C LEU A 242 7.33 10.32 -6.89
N PRO A 243 6.87 11.58 -6.97
CA PRO A 243 6.61 12.26 -8.23
C PRO A 243 7.78 12.17 -9.22
N ALA A 244 9.00 12.43 -8.78
CA ALA A 244 10.19 12.35 -9.64
C ALA A 244 10.46 10.93 -10.16
N LEU A 245 10.19 9.89 -9.35
CA LEU A 245 10.39 8.49 -9.73
C LEU A 245 9.34 7.99 -10.72
N VAL A 246 8.07 8.36 -10.56
CA VAL A 246 6.99 7.95 -11.48
C VAL A 246 6.91 8.80 -12.75
N GLY A 247 7.40 10.04 -12.72
CA GLY A 247 7.52 10.95 -13.88
C GLY A 247 6.22 11.66 -14.26
N ASP A 248 5.18 10.93 -14.62
CA ASP A 248 3.92 11.52 -15.08
C ASP A 248 2.95 11.71 -13.89
N VAL A 249 3.11 12.82 -13.17
CA VAL A 249 2.21 13.23 -12.09
C VAL A 249 1.42 14.46 -12.48
N ILE A 250 0.18 14.54 -11.98
CA ILE A 250 -0.68 15.69 -12.14
C ILE A 250 -1.10 16.19 -10.78
N ILE A 251 -0.88 17.48 -10.54
CA ILE A 251 -1.35 18.20 -9.36
C ILE A 251 -2.80 18.64 -9.64
N PRO A 252 -3.74 18.50 -8.68
CA PRO A 252 -5.10 18.99 -8.86
C PRO A 252 -5.08 20.47 -9.24
N ALA A 253 -5.96 20.87 -10.16
CA ALA A 253 -6.20 22.29 -10.38
C ALA A 253 -6.79 22.88 -9.09
N ALA A 254 -6.21 23.97 -8.62
CA ALA A 254 -6.68 24.71 -7.45
C ALA A 254 -8.12 25.23 -7.66
#